data_c4c9bebaf1d2ca3e4cdcca0290e28dfc
#
_entry.id   c4c9bebaf1d2ca3e4cdcca0290e28dfc
#
_cell.length_a   1.000
_cell.length_b   1.000
_cell.length_c   1.000
_cell.angle_alpha   90.00
_cell.angle_beta   90.00
_cell.angle_gamma   90.00
#
_symmetry.space_group_name_H-M   'P 1'
#
loop_
_entity.id
_entity.type
_entity.pdbx_description
1 polymer ?
#
loop_
_entity_poly.entity_id
_entity_poly.type
_entity_poly.pdbx_seq_one_letter_code
_entity_poly.pdbx_strand_id
1 'polypeptide(L)'
;MTALEEFNKTIDQHEEWIKRLTNSEREALFVAERDGEIAGFIMFQSPDRKRAAHTGTFGIMISKEHRDQGLGKLLLKTLLDWAEKHPLIEKVSLAVFSTNERAIALYKKFGFIEEGRKVNEVKFGENEYADDILMYKSVK
;
A
#
# COMPACT_ATOMS: atom_id res chain seq x y z
N MET A 1 -7.14 -13.53 19.39
CA MET A 1 -6.87 -12.39 19.35
C MET A 1 -7.32 -11.66 18.26
N THR A 2 -7.35 -10.58 18.30
CA THR A 2 -7.97 -10.01 17.37
C THR A 2 -7.19 -9.07 16.70
N ALA A 3 -7.58 -8.70 15.69
CA ALA A 3 -6.87 -7.85 14.86
C ALA A 3 -7.07 -6.42 15.23
N LEU A 4 -7.81 -6.13 16.16
CA LEU A 4 -8.02 -4.77 16.50
C LEU A 4 -7.25 -4.21 17.60
N GLU A 5 -6.26 -4.90 18.02
CA GLU A 5 -5.58 -4.48 19.14
C GLU A 5 -4.77 -3.27 18.99
N GLU A 6 -4.46 -2.84 17.84
CA GLU A 6 -3.70 -1.70 17.72
C GLU A 6 -4.23 -0.76 16.77
N PHE A 7 -4.32 0.48 17.03
CA PHE A 7 -4.61 1.43 16.01
C PHE A 7 -3.99 2.77 16.36
N ASN A 8 -3.60 3.43 15.31
CA ASN A 8 -2.99 4.68 15.45
C ASN A 8 -3.97 5.68 14.97
N LYS A 9 -4.28 6.64 15.74
CA LYS A 9 -5.19 7.60 15.35
C LYS A 9 -4.47 8.68 14.72
N THR A 10 -4.73 8.86 13.50
CA THR A 10 -4.14 9.94 12.83
C THR A 10 -5.24 10.86 12.73
N ILE A 11 -5.19 11.96 13.36
CA ILE A 11 -6.22 12.67 13.36
C ILE A 11 -6.35 13.71 12.85
N ASP A 12 -7.29 13.98 12.32
CA ASP A 12 -7.47 15.25 12.00
C ASP A 12 -8.76 15.51 12.63
N GLN A 13 -9.22 16.60 12.43
CA GLN A 13 -10.39 17.01 13.05
C GLN A 13 -11.59 16.42 12.43
N HIS A 14 -11.49 15.67 11.41
CA HIS A 14 -12.64 15.15 10.71
C HIS A 14 -12.88 13.70 11.02
N GLU A 15 -12.41 13.26 12.16
CA GLU A 15 -12.62 11.91 12.57
C GLU A 15 -12.10 10.89 11.60
N GLU A 16 -10.96 11.18 11.07
CA GLU A 16 -10.32 10.27 10.20
C GLU A 16 -9.30 9.53 11.02
N TRP A 17 -9.23 8.23 10.91
CA TRP A 17 -8.23 7.48 11.63
C TRP A 17 -7.88 6.18 10.95
N ILE A 18 -6.72 5.68 11.28
CA ILE A 18 -6.20 4.47 10.68
C ILE A 18 -5.94 3.45 11.77
N LYS A 19 -6.44 2.25 11.54
CA LYS A 19 -6.24 1.16 12.47
C LYS A 19 -5.40 0.08 11.83
N ARG A 20 -4.54 -0.53 12.61
CA ARG A 20 -3.81 -1.69 12.14
C ARG A 20 -4.58 -2.94 12.58
N LEU A 21 -4.93 -3.77 11.62
CA LEU A 21 -5.81 -4.90 11.87
C LEU A 21 -5.17 -6.27 11.77
N THR A 22 -3.86 -6.34 11.76
CA THR A 22 -3.21 -7.64 11.71
C THR A 22 -2.25 -7.77 12.86
N ASN A 23 -2.07 -8.97 13.36
CA ASN A 23 -1.10 -9.20 14.42
C ASN A 23 0.07 -10.02 13.92
N SER A 24 0.22 -10.21 12.63
CA SER A 24 1.40 -10.88 12.10
C SER A 24 2.57 -9.94 12.11
N GLU A 25 3.75 -10.46 12.44
CA GLU A 25 4.91 -9.63 12.56
C GLU A 25 5.36 -9.00 11.27
N ARG A 26 5.25 -9.69 10.17
CA ARG A 26 5.71 -9.20 8.89
C ARG A 26 4.59 -8.82 7.93
N GLU A 27 3.38 -8.62 8.46
CA GLU A 27 2.27 -8.19 7.66
C GLU A 27 1.64 -6.98 8.28
N ALA A 28 1.02 -6.16 7.50
CA ALA A 28 0.31 -5.01 8.01
C ALA A 28 -0.95 -4.79 7.19
N LEU A 29 -2.03 -4.46 7.88
CA LEU A 29 -3.25 -4.05 7.23
C LEU A 29 -3.69 -2.79 7.96
N PHE A 30 -3.66 -1.67 7.27
CA PHE A 30 -4.11 -0.40 7.83
C PHE A 30 -5.40 -0.02 7.13
N VAL A 31 -6.43 0.27 7.92
CA VAL A 31 -7.74 0.61 7.40
C VAL A 31 -8.04 2.05 7.78
N ALA A 32 -8.42 2.85 6.82
CA ALA A 32 -8.77 4.25 7.05
C ALA A 32 -10.28 4.36 7.21
N GLU A 33 -10.71 5.02 8.27
CA GLU A 33 -12.11 5.27 8.50
C GLU A 33 -12.35 6.76 8.46
N ARG A 34 -13.44 7.17 7.85
CA ARG A 34 -13.82 8.57 7.81
C ARG A 34 -15.33 8.63 8.06
N ASP A 35 -15.75 9.41 9.06
CA ASP A 35 -17.14 9.59 9.42
C ASP A 35 -17.86 8.25 9.64
N GLY A 36 -17.16 7.31 10.26
CA GLY A 36 -17.76 6.03 10.60
C GLY A 36 -17.77 5.00 9.48
N GLU A 37 -17.23 5.33 8.31
CA GLU A 37 -17.20 4.41 7.20
C GLU A 37 -15.78 4.04 6.83
N ILE A 38 -15.60 2.85 6.29
CA ILE A 38 -14.29 2.44 5.81
C ILE A 38 -14.07 3.13 4.47
N ALA A 39 -13.08 4.00 4.44
CA ALA A 39 -12.76 4.77 3.25
C ALA A 39 -11.69 4.13 2.39
N GLY A 40 -10.87 3.27 2.97
CA GLY A 40 -9.83 2.59 2.18
C GLY A 40 -8.93 1.77 3.06
N PHE A 41 -8.01 1.05 2.41
CA PHE A 41 -7.04 0.27 3.18
C PHE A 41 -5.76 0.08 2.37
N ILE A 42 -4.70 -0.28 3.09
CA ILE A 42 -3.44 -0.68 2.46
C ILE A 42 -2.99 -1.95 3.18
N MET A 43 -2.60 -2.95 2.42
CA MET A 43 -2.20 -4.22 2.97
C MET A 43 -0.82 -4.59 2.49
N PHE A 44 0.03 -5.01 3.39
CA PHE A 44 1.40 -5.39 3.09
C PHE A 44 1.62 -6.84 3.50
N GLN A 45 2.21 -7.62 2.62
CA GLN A 45 2.51 -9.00 2.90
C GLN A 45 3.94 -9.33 2.54
N SER A 46 4.61 -10.03 3.43
CA SER A 46 5.97 -10.50 3.19
C SER A 46 5.89 -11.99 2.88
N PRO A 47 6.67 -12.48 1.94
CA PRO A 47 6.59 -13.90 1.58
C PRO A 47 7.11 -14.77 2.72
N ASP A 48 6.61 -16.01 2.78
CA ASP A 48 7.02 -16.94 3.81
C ASP A 48 8.26 -17.68 3.33
N ARG A 49 9.35 -16.94 3.14
CA ARG A 49 10.59 -17.48 2.66
C ARG A 49 11.70 -16.78 3.38
N LYS A 50 12.60 -17.55 3.93
CA LYS A 50 13.65 -17.00 4.76
C LYS A 50 14.50 -15.95 4.06
N ARG A 51 14.84 -16.19 2.82
CA ARG A 51 15.72 -15.26 2.09
C ARG A 51 15.00 -14.06 1.54
N ALA A 52 13.68 -14.03 1.61
CA ALA A 52 12.91 -12.91 1.16
C ALA A 52 12.10 -12.30 2.31
N ALA A 53 12.43 -12.65 3.54
CA ALA A 53 11.69 -12.16 4.70
C ALA A 53 11.87 -10.66 4.92
N HIS A 54 12.87 -10.05 4.26
CA HIS A 54 13.13 -8.62 4.37
C HIS A 54 12.32 -7.81 3.36
N THR A 55 11.51 -8.46 2.55
CA THR A 55 10.75 -7.78 1.51
C THR A 55 9.27 -7.98 1.70
N GLY A 56 8.47 -7.20 1.05
CA GLY A 56 7.05 -7.42 0.98
C GLY A 56 6.42 -6.54 -0.08
N THR A 57 5.19 -6.87 -0.41
CA THR A 57 4.45 -6.19 -1.45
C THR A 57 3.16 -5.64 -0.87
N PHE A 58 2.74 -4.47 -1.30
CA PHE A 58 1.51 -3.92 -0.81
C PHE A 58 0.49 -3.70 -1.91
N GLY A 59 -0.78 -3.70 -1.50
CA GLY A 59 -1.88 -3.27 -2.35
C GLY A 59 -2.65 -2.21 -1.60
N ILE A 60 -3.30 -1.30 -2.31
CA ILE A 60 -4.03 -0.22 -1.71
C ILE A 60 -5.34 -0.04 -2.43
N MET A 61 -6.40 0.28 -1.69
CA MET A 61 -7.69 0.53 -2.29
C MET A 61 -8.40 1.65 -1.55
N ILE A 62 -8.96 2.59 -2.30
CA ILE A 62 -9.72 3.70 -1.74
C ILE A 62 -11.12 3.64 -2.34
N SER A 63 -12.14 3.75 -1.50
CA SER A 63 -13.51 3.70 -2.00
C SER A 63 -13.76 4.90 -2.90
N LYS A 64 -14.68 4.70 -3.84
CA LYS A 64 -14.93 5.70 -4.85
C LYS A 64 -15.33 7.05 -4.26
N GLU A 65 -16.13 7.05 -3.23
CA GLU A 65 -16.59 8.27 -2.62
C GLU A 65 -15.50 9.03 -1.89
N HIS A 66 -14.41 8.36 -1.58
CA HIS A 66 -13.35 8.98 -0.78
C HIS A 66 -12.07 9.23 -1.56
N ARG A 67 -12.13 9.09 -2.88
CA ARG A 67 -10.97 9.34 -3.71
C ARG A 67 -10.69 10.83 -3.79
N ASP A 68 -9.47 11.17 -4.13
CA ASP A 68 -9.02 12.54 -4.30
C ASP A 68 -9.10 13.37 -3.03
N GLN A 69 -9.00 12.71 -1.89
CA GLN A 69 -9.03 13.39 -0.61
C GLN A 69 -7.75 13.18 0.19
N GLY A 70 -6.72 12.66 -0.45
CA GLY A 70 -5.44 12.47 0.23
C GLY A 70 -5.31 11.20 1.03
N LEU A 71 -6.30 10.31 1.00
CA LEU A 71 -6.24 9.08 1.78
C LEU A 71 -5.15 8.13 1.28
N GLY A 72 -4.95 8.06 -0.01
CA GLY A 72 -3.89 7.19 -0.56
C GLY A 72 -2.53 7.61 -0.05
N LYS A 73 -2.29 8.90 -0.01
CA LYS A 73 -1.04 9.43 0.51
C LYS A 73 -0.88 9.09 1.97
N LEU A 74 -1.95 9.26 2.74
CA LEU A 74 -1.92 9.01 4.17
C LEU A 74 -1.67 7.54 4.48
N LEU A 75 -2.36 6.65 3.78
CA LEU A 75 -2.17 5.22 3.96
C LEU A 75 -0.76 4.81 3.57
N LEU A 76 -0.26 5.32 2.46
CA LEU A 76 1.08 4.99 2.00
C LEU A 76 2.13 5.49 2.99
N LYS A 77 1.97 6.69 3.49
CA LYS A 77 2.89 7.22 4.48
C LYS A 77 2.87 6.37 5.75
N THR A 78 1.69 5.96 6.17
CA THR A 78 1.55 5.12 7.36
C THR A 78 2.28 3.80 7.18
N LEU A 79 2.12 3.18 6.00
CA LEU A 79 2.79 1.92 5.73
C LEU A 79 4.30 2.10 5.71
N LEU A 80 4.79 3.14 5.06
CA LEU A 80 6.22 3.35 4.95
C LEU A 80 6.85 3.66 6.31
N ASP A 81 6.16 4.42 7.15
CA ASP A 81 6.63 4.67 8.51
C ASP A 81 6.74 3.36 9.29
N TRP A 82 5.75 2.50 9.15
CA TRP A 82 5.77 1.20 9.81
C TRP A 82 6.94 0.35 9.30
N ALA A 83 7.13 0.32 7.99
CA ALA A 83 8.18 -0.50 7.40
C ALA A 83 9.57 -0.01 7.77
N GLU A 84 9.75 1.31 7.83
CA GLU A 84 11.03 1.88 8.21
C GLU A 84 11.43 1.54 9.63
N LYS A 85 10.45 1.41 10.51
CA LYS A 85 10.71 1.08 11.90
C LYS A 85 10.74 -0.41 12.16
N HIS A 86 10.32 -1.20 11.20
CA HIS A 86 10.26 -2.65 11.38
C HIS A 86 11.67 -3.23 11.31
N PRO A 87 12.06 -4.04 12.27
CA PRO A 87 13.44 -4.54 12.31
C PRO A 87 13.83 -5.45 11.15
N LEU A 88 12.86 -6.06 10.49
CA LEU A 88 13.18 -7.00 9.42
C LEU A 88 12.94 -6.47 8.01
N ILE A 89 12.05 -5.52 7.83
CA ILE A 89 11.66 -5.11 6.49
C ILE A 89 12.65 -4.10 5.94
N GLU A 90 13.17 -4.38 4.74
CA GLU A 90 14.13 -3.52 4.08
C GLU A 90 13.66 -3.04 2.72
N LYS A 91 12.71 -3.72 2.11
CA LYS A 91 12.26 -3.41 0.77
C LYS A 91 10.76 -3.52 0.66
N VAL A 92 10.12 -2.50 0.13
CA VAL A 92 8.67 -2.45 -0.07
C VAL A 92 8.42 -2.36 -1.57
N SER A 93 7.58 -3.24 -2.08
CA SER A 93 7.32 -3.35 -3.52
C SER A 93 5.84 -3.19 -3.82
N LEU A 94 5.54 -2.90 -5.07
CA LEU A 94 4.17 -2.79 -5.53
C LEU A 94 4.09 -3.16 -7.01
N ALA A 95 2.88 -3.41 -7.48
CA ALA A 95 2.61 -3.55 -8.90
C ALA A 95 1.51 -2.57 -9.25
N VAL A 96 1.62 -1.91 -10.38
CA VAL A 96 0.64 -0.91 -10.80
C VAL A 96 0.46 -1.00 -12.31
N PHE A 97 -0.78 -0.82 -12.77
CA PHE A 97 -1.05 -0.87 -14.21
C PHE A 97 -0.44 0.35 -14.90
N SER A 98 0.13 0.14 -16.07
CA SER A 98 0.78 1.21 -16.82
C SER A 98 -0.17 2.34 -17.19
N THR A 99 -1.48 2.08 -17.19
CA THR A 99 -2.47 3.10 -17.48
C THR A 99 -2.79 3.99 -16.28
N ASN A 100 -2.34 3.60 -15.09
CA ASN A 100 -2.67 4.34 -13.88
C ASN A 100 -1.59 5.40 -13.60
N GLU A 101 -1.57 6.43 -14.42
CA GLU A 101 -0.52 7.45 -14.35
C GLU A 101 -0.52 8.21 -13.05
N ARG A 102 -1.69 8.38 -12.46
CA ARG A 102 -1.82 9.09 -11.21
C ARG A 102 -1.14 8.36 -10.06
N ALA A 103 -1.37 7.05 -9.99
CA ALA A 103 -0.76 6.23 -8.94
C ALA A 103 0.75 6.16 -9.15
N ILE A 104 1.18 6.01 -10.40
CA ILE A 104 2.60 5.95 -10.69
C ILE A 104 3.30 7.25 -10.24
N ALA A 105 2.68 8.39 -10.50
CA ALA A 105 3.25 9.68 -10.10
C ALA A 105 3.32 9.78 -8.57
N LEU A 106 2.31 9.28 -7.88
CA LEU A 106 2.31 9.29 -6.42
C LEU A 106 3.43 8.42 -5.87
N TYR A 107 3.59 7.22 -6.42
CA TYR A 107 4.63 6.31 -5.94
C TYR A 107 6.03 6.90 -6.19
N LYS A 108 6.22 7.53 -7.34
CA LYS A 108 7.50 8.18 -7.62
C LYS A 108 7.79 9.30 -6.63
N LYS A 109 6.77 10.03 -6.24
CA LYS A 109 6.93 11.09 -5.26
C LYS A 109 7.39 10.54 -3.92
N PHE A 110 6.99 9.33 -3.59
CA PHE A 110 7.37 8.70 -2.33
C PHE A 110 8.70 7.96 -2.45
N GLY A 111 9.35 8.04 -3.59
CA GLY A 111 10.68 7.45 -3.75
C GLY A 111 10.73 6.07 -4.36
N PHE A 112 9.60 5.59 -4.87
CA PHE A 112 9.60 4.29 -5.54
C PHE A 112 10.18 4.43 -6.95
N ILE A 113 10.88 3.40 -7.39
CA ILE A 113 11.44 3.36 -8.74
C ILE A 113 11.03 2.07 -9.42
N GLU A 114 10.94 2.12 -10.73
CA GLU A 114 10.54 0.97 -11.51
C GLU A 114 11.65 -0.07 -11.51
N GLU A 115 11.32 -1.33 -11.26
CA GLU A 115 12.32 -2.38 -11.30
C GLU A 115 12.00 -3.41 -12.37
N GLY A 116 10.82 -3.40 -12.94
CA GLY A 116 10.50 -4.33 -14.01
C GLY A 116 9.10 -4.11 -14.52
N ARG A 117 8.73 -4.88 -15.52
CA ARG A 117 7.47 -4.69 -16.17
C ARG A 117 7.02 -5.99 -16.81
N LYS A 118 5.78 -6.37 -16.61
CA LYS A 118 5.19 -7.52 -17.29
C LYS A 118 4.35 -6.97 -18.41
N VAL A 119 4.81 -7.17 -19.63
CA VAL A 119 4.20 -6.57 -20.79
C VAL A 119 2.87 -7.24 -21.12
N ASN A 120 1.84 -6.43 -21.38
CA ASN A 120 0.51 -6.91 -21.75
C ASN A 120 -0.06 -7.91 -20.77
N GLU A 121 0.24 -7.70 -19.50
CA GLU A 121 -0.20 -8.63 -18.46
C GLU A 121 -1.70 -8.52 -18.17
N VAL A 122 -2.30 -7.36 -18.43
CA VAL A 122 -3.69 -7.12 -18.12
C VAL A 122 -4.44 -6.83 -19.40
N LYS A 123 -5.59 -7.49 -19.59
CA LYS A 123 -6.37 -7.30 -20.78
C LYS A 123 -7.70 -6.69 -20.39
N PHE A 124 -7.99 -5.50 -20.91
CA PHE A 124 -9.23 -4.81 -20.59
C PHE A 124 -10.32 -5.04 -21.65
N GLY A 125 -9.94 -5.51 -22.81
CA GLY A 125 -10.88 -5.76 -23.90
C GLY A 125 -10.10 -6.24 -25.11
N GLU A 126 -10.78 -6.33 -26.26
CA GLU A 126 -10.13 -6.75 -27.49
C GLU A 126 -9.07 -5.76 -27.82
N ASN A 127 -7.85 -6.22 -27.97
CA ASN A 127 -6.71 -5.39 -28.33
C ASN A 127 -6.45 -4.24 -27.34
N GLU A 128 -6.94 -4.38 -26.11
CA GLU A 128 -6.70 -3.35 -25.09
C GLU A 128 -5.94 -3.96 -23.93
N TYR A 129 -4.66 -3.71 -23.87
CA TYR A 129 -3.80 -4.29 -22.85
C TYR A 129 -3.08 -3.22 -22.06
N ALA A 130 -2.63 -3.57 -20.89
CA ALA A 130 -1.76 -2.72 -20.10
C ALA A 130 -0.65 -3.57 -19.51
N ASP A 131 0.45 -2.94 -19.21
CA ASP A 131 1.55 -3.62 -18.56
C ASP A 131 1.34 -3.56 -17.06
N ASP A 132 1.96 -4.50 -16.35
CA ASP A 132 2.01 -4.48 -14.91
C ASP A 132 3.40 -3.96 -14.55
N ILE A 133 3.50 -2.76 -14.03
CA ILE A 133 4.77 -2.15 -13.71
C ILE A 133 5.11 -2.48 -12.27
N LEU A 134 6.31 -3.02 -12.07
CA LEU A 134 6.77 -3.37 -10.74
C LEU A 134 7.67 -2.25 -10.22
N MET A 135 7.40 -1.79 -9.03
CA MET A 135 8.17 -0.69 -8.42
C MET A 135 8.59 -1.09 -7.02
N TYR A 136 9.67 -0.49 -6.54
CA TYR A 136 10.14 -0.78 -5.20
C TYR A 136 10.76 0.45 -4.54
N LYS A 137 10.86 0.38 -3.23
CA LYS A 137 11.53 1.39 -2.45
C LYS A 137 12.32 0.68 -1.35
N SER A 138 13.57 1.08 -1.17
CA SER A 138 14.36 0.60 -0.05
C SER A 138 14.02 1.46 1.15
N VAL A 139 13.69 0.83 2.28
CA VAL A 139 13.29 1.56 3.47
C VAL A 139 14.35 1.54 4.58
N LYS A 140 15.52 1.03 4.27
CA LYS A 140 16.61 1.06 5.25
C LYS A 140 17.83 1.74 4.70
#